data_8c0b51644deb6136f7313d468e9e2acb
#
_entry.id   8c0b51644deb6136f7313d468e9e2acb
#
_cell.length_a   1.000
_cell.length_b   1.000
_cell.length_c   1.000
_cell.angle_alpha   90.00
_cell.angle_beta   90.00
_cell.angle_gamma   90.00
#
_symmetry.space_group_name_H-M   'P 1'
#
loop_
_entity.id
_entity.type
_entity.pdbx_description
1 polymer ?
#
loop_
_entity_poly.entity_id
_entity_poly.type
_entity_poly.pdbx_seq_one_letter_code
_entity_poly.pdbx_strand_id
1 'polypeptide(L)'
;MATYWKQWLALSAVSVLMTACQSIDTFKLKHAKEDAESKSNALIYCAGTPDCQFERLNRTIIVDESTKRISPEALDQRLVRLQAKNLKQDNPIYLSVPEGQHELVVRFYPISKDKAETLHLFQQFKANKRYTLKMFRDRNARSTSLLNASAPDPLCVDLLQEQKVIRRFCKPYNVINGIAEFVEKKI
;
A
#
# COMPACT_ATOMS: atom_id res chain seq x y z
N MET A 1 44.79 -13.72 -24.28
CA MET A 1 44.42 -13.33 -22.89
C MET A 1 43.79 -11.98 -22.73
N ALA A 2 43.80 -11.06 -23.70
CA ALA A 2 43.24 -9.72 -23.58
C ALA A 2 41.71 -9.60 -23.79
N THR A 3 41.08 -10.58 -24.38
CA THR A 3 39.63 -10.55 -24.71
C THR A 3 38.72 -10.84 -23.50
N TYR A 4 39.19 -11.64 -22.57
CA TYR A 4 38.40 -11.99 -21.37
C TYR A 4 38.28 -10.82 -20.39
N TRP A 5 39.25 -9.96 -20.28
CA TRP A 5 39.22 -8.80 -19.39
C TRP A 5 38.17 -7.76 -19.80
N LYS A 6 37.97 -7.55 -21.13
CA LYS A 6 36.94 -6.62 -21.61
C LYS A 6 35.52 -7.11 -21.35
N GLN A 7 35.28 -8.42 -21.35
CA GLN A 7 33.98 -8.98 -21.01
C GLN A 7 33.61 -8.84 -19.55
N TRP A 8 34.59 -8.98 -18.63
CA TRP A 8 34.36 -8.79 -17.20
C TRP A 8 34.07 -7.33 -16.83
N LEU A 9 34.69 -6.37 -17.50
CA LEU A 9 34.41 -4.94 -17.30
C LEU A 9 33.01 -4.55 -17.81
N ALA A 10 32.52 -5.15 -18.89
CA ALA A 10 31.19 -4.90 -19.41
C ALA A 10 30.09 -5.45 -18.49
N LEU A 11 30.28 -6.64 -17.92
CA LEU A 11 29.33 -7.24 -16.97
C LEU A 11 29.23 -6.46 -15.66
N SER A 12 30.36 -5.91 -15.15
CA SER A 12 30.35 -5.10 -13.93
C SER A 12 29.67 -3.74 -14.12
N ALA A 13 29.76 -3.15 -15.31
CA ALA A 13 29.09 -1.88 -15.62
C ALA A 13 27.55 -2.01 -15.68
N VAL A 14 27.02 -3.14 -16.19
CA VAL A 14 25.58 -3.39 -16.27
C VAL A 14 24.96 -3.58 -14.88
N SER A 15 25.65 -4.24 -13.95
CA SER A 15 25.15 -4.45 -12.58
C SER A 15 25.08 -3.16 -11.75
N VAL A 16 25.91 -2.17 -12.02
CA VAL A 16 25.89 -0.86 -11.34
C VAL A 16 24.70 0.00 -11.80
N LEU A 17 24.28 -0.12 -13.06
CA LEU A 17 23.15 0.64 -13.59
C LEU A 17 21.79 0.21 -12.99
N MET A 18 21.64 -1.05 -12.60
CA MET A 18 20.38 -1.56 -12.02
C MET A 18 20.12 -1.07 -10.58
N THR A 19 21.15 -0.72 -9.83
CA THR A 19 21.00 -0.20 -8.45
C THR A 19 20.75 1.31 -8.39
N ALA A 20 21.04 2.05 -9.44
CA ALA A 20 20.91 3.51 -9.48
C ALA A 20 19.44 3.99 -9.51
N CYS A 21 18.52 3.20 -10.11
CA CYS A 21 17.14 3.64 -10.26
C CYS A 21 16.34 3.70 -8.94
N GLN A 22 16.57 2.77 -8.00
CA GLN A 22 15.89 2.80 -6.69
C GLN A 22 16.39 3.93 -5.77
N SER A 23 17.61 4.38 -5.96
CA SER A 23 18.18 5.50 -5.20
C SER A 23 17.58 6.85 -5.61
N ILE A 24 17.19 7.01 -6.87
CA ILE A 24 16.60 8.25 -7.41
C ILE A 24 15.19 8.46 -6.82
N ASP A 25 14.35 7.42 -6.76
CA ASP A 25 13.01 7.53 -6.19
C ASP A 25 13.06 7.84 -4.69
N THR A 26 13.94 7.17 -3.96
CA THR A 26 14.19 7.46 -2.53
C THR A 26 14.69 8.89 -2.32
N PHE A 27 15.57 9.37 -3.19
CA PHE A 27 16.08 10.73 -3.12
C PHE A 27 14.96 11.76 -3.38
N LYS A 28 14.18 11.60 -4.44
CA LYS A 28 13.03 12.46 -4.74
C LYS A 28 12.04 12.52 -3.59
N LEU A 29 11.69 11.37 -2.99
CA LEU A 29 10.79 11.30 -1.85
C LEU A 29 11.33 11.97 -0.58
N LYS A 30 12.63 11.83 -0.29
CA LYS A 30 13.27 12.49 0.86
C LYS A 30 13.32 14.02 0.73
N HIS A 31 13.37 14.52 -0.49
CA HIS A 31 13.44 15.95 -0.77
C HIS A 31 12.07 16.56 -1.13
N ALA A 32 11.02 15.75 -1.19
CA ALA A 32 9.67 16.23 -1.35
C ALA A 32 9.22 16.98 -0.08
N LYS A 33 9.55 18.28 -0.02
CA LYS A 33 9.12 19.17 1.06
C LYS A 33 7.60 19.42 0.94
N GLU A 34 6.96 19.53 2.09
CA GLU A 34 5.59 20.04 2.14
C GLU A 34 5.62 21.53 1.75
N ASP A 35 4.81 21.88 0.78
CA ASP A 35 4.51 23.27 0.42
C ASP A 35 3.27 23.77 1.17
N ALA A 36 2.91 25.02 0.95
CA ALA A 36 1.76 25.63 1.61
C ALA A 36 0.45 24.90 1.31
N GLU A 37 0.31 24.31 0.10
CA GLU A 37 -0.88 23.58 -0.33
C GLU A 37 -0.96 22.19 0.30
N SER A 38 0.15 21.48 0.41
CA SER A 38 0.18 20.12 0.96
C SER A 38 0.12 20.07 2.49
N LYS A 39 0.36 21.19 3.19
CA LYS A 39 0.29 21.25 4.67
C LYS A 39 -1.09 20.93 5.22
N SER A 40 -2.15 21.21 4.48
CA SER A 40 -3.54 20.93 4.87
C SER A 40 -4.04 19.57 4.42
N ASN A 41 -3.23 18.79 3.71
CA ASN A 41 -3.65 17.50 3.17
C ASN A 41 -4.01 16.48 4.27
N ALA A 42 -4.88 15.54 3.91
CA ALA A 42 -5.08 14.31 4.64
C ALA A 42 -3.86 13.39 4.47
N LEU A 43 -3.41 12.77 5.56
CA LEU A 43 -2.31 11.81 5.53
C LEU A 43 -2.86 10.40 5.66
N ILE A 44 -2.55 9.53 4.69
CA ILE A 44 -3.11 8.17 4.63
C ILE A 44 -1.98 7.15 4.77
N TYR A 45 -2.07 6.36 5.82
CA TYR A 45 -1.11 5.32 6.19
C TYR A 45 -1.70 3.93 5.99
N CYS A 46 -0.84 2.95 5.86
CA CYS A 46 -1.19 1.55 5.78
C CYS A 46 -0.45 0.75 6.85
N ALA A 47 -1.12 -0.24 7.45
CA ALA A 47 -0.58 -1.03 8.54
C ALA A 47 -1.25 -2.42 8.64
N GLY A 48 -0.70 -3.27 9.51
CA GLY A 48 -1.27 -4.58 9.83
C GLY A 48 -0.76 -5.74 8.98
N THR A 49 -0.03 -5.44 7.91
CA THR A 49 0.74 -6.40 7.12
C THR A 49 2.17 -5.90 6.94
N PRO A 50 3.16 -6.79 6.74
CA PRO A 50 4.53 -6.37 6.45
C PRO A 50 4.63 -5.54 5.17
N ASP A 51 3.80 -5.86 4.18
CA ASP A 51 3.75 -5.14 2.91
C ASP A 51 2.31 -4.71 2.59
N CYS A 52 2.16 -3.44 2.31
CA CYS A 52 0.93 -2.81 1.91
C CYS A 52 1.25 -1.74 0.86
N GLN A 53 0.58 -1.78 -0.27
CA GLN A 53 0.86 -0.91 -1.40
C GLN A 53 -0.39 -0.12 -1.77
N PHE A 54 -0.25 1.19 -1.87
CA PHE A 54 -1.26 2.03 -2.50
C PHE A 54 -1.18 1.83 -4.01
N GLU A 55 -2.17 1.17 -4.58
CA GLU A 55 -2.19 0.90 -6.02
C GLU A 55 -2.58 2.14 -6.80
N ARG A 56 -3.72 2.75 -6.44
CA ARG A 56 -4.32 3.85 -7.19
C ARG A 56 -5.07 4.82 -6.29
N LEU A 57 -4.98 6.10 -6.61
CA LEU A 57 -5.80 7.16 -6.06
C LEU A 57 -6.54 7.86 -7.20
N ASN A 58 -7.86 7.78 -7.23
CA ASN A 58 -8.68 8.22 -8.37
C ASN A 58 -8.19 7.57 -9.69
N ARG A 59 -7.68 8.38 -10.60
CA ARG A 59 -7.12 7.92 -11.88
C ARG A 59 -5.61 7.74 -11.87
N THR A 60 -4.93 8.23 -10.82
CA THR A 60 -3.47 8.21 -10.74
C THR A 60 -2.99 6.89 -10.14
N ILE A 61 -2.17 6.15 -10.90
CA ILE A 61 -1.46 4.98 -10.40
C ILE A 61 -0.40 5.46 -9.41
N ILE A 62 -0.39 4.89 -8.22
CA ILE A 62 0.60 5.20 -7.18
C ILE A 62 1.76 4.22 -7.25
N VAL A 63 1.48 2.92 -7.11
CA VAL A 63 2.47 1.86 -7.26
C VAL A 63 2.04 0.92 -8.37
N ASP A 64 2.84 0.85 -9.42
CA ASP A 64 2.61 -0.05 -10.54
C ASP A 64 2.70 -1.51 -10.11
N GLU A 65 1.72 -2.31 -10.51
CA GLU A 65 1.60 -3.71 -10.08
C GLU A 65 2.74 -4.59 -10.61
N SER A 66 3.13 -4.38 -11.85
CA SER A 66 4.10 -5.21 -12.55
C SER A 66 5.52 -4.93 -12.09
N THR A 67 5.86 -3.66 -11.94
CA THR A 67 7.22 -3.21 -11.60
C THR A 67 7.43 -3.02 -10.10
N LYS A 68 6.35 -2.94 -9.31
CA LYS A 68 6.35 -2.59 -7.87
C LYS A 68 7.02 -1.25 -7.58
N ARG A 69 7.02 -0.33 -8.56
CA ARG A 69 7.63 0.99 -8.46
C ARG A 69 6.59 2.08 -8.33
N ILE A 70 6.95 3.15 -7.64
CA ILE A 70 6.12 4.35 -7.56
C ILE A 70 6.09 4.99 -8.95
N SER A 71 4.89 5.37 -9.41
CA SER A 71 4.74 5.99 -10.72
C SER A 71 5.35 7.40 -10.75
N PRO A 72 5.92 7.82 -11.88
CA PRO A 72 6.41 9.18 -12.05
C PRO A 72 5.31 10.22 -11.79
N GLU A 73 4.09 9.95 -12.25
CA GLU A 73 2.94 10.82 -12.07
C GLU A 73 2.61 11.06 -10.59
N ALA A 74 2.62 10.01 -9.76
CA ALA A 74 2.38 10.14 -8.33
C ALA A 74 3.48 10.92 -7.60
N LEU A 75 4.73 10.82 -8.08
CA LEU A 75 5.86 11.62 -7.58
C LEU A 75 5.73 13.09 -7.98
N ASP A 76 5.38 13.37 -9.22
CA ASP A 76 5.25 14.73 -9.75
C ASP A 76 4.06 15.47 -9.12
N GLN A 77 2.93 14.76 -8.89
CA GLN A 77 1.77 15.26 -8.14
C GLN A 77 2.02 15.34 -6.63
N ARG A 78 3.18 14.92 -6.15
CA ARG A 78 3.56 14.93 -4.73
C ARG A 78 2.58 14.19 -3.81
N LEU A 79 1.89 13.17 -4.35
CA LEU A 79 0.94 12.37 -3.58
C LEU A 79 1.63 11.42 -2.60
N VAL A 80 2.86 11.00 -2.89
CA VAL A 80 3.60 10.01 -2.10
C VAL A 80 4.62 10.69 -1.22
N ARG A 81 4.72 10.23 0.02
CA ARG A 81 5.70 10.65 1.02
C ARG A 81 6.36 9.43 1.64
N LEU A 82 7.61 9.59 2.04
CA LEU A 82 8.40 8.56 2.70
C LEU A 82 8.21 8.64 4.22
N GLN A 83 7.74 7.57 4.86
CA GLN A 83 7.68 7.47 6.32
C GLN A 83 8.86 6.69 6.91
N ALA A 84 9.47 5.82 6.12
CA ALA A 84 10.60 4.99 6.51
C ALA A 84 11.92 5.60 6.07
N LYS A 85 13.05 5.04 6.53
CA LYS A 85 14.39 5.52 6.11
C LYS A 85 14.67 5.27 4.63
N ASN A 86 14.08 4.23 4.07
CA ASN A 86 14.20 3.85 2.66
C ASN A 86 13.01 2.98 2.23
N LEU A 87 12.87 2.75 0.93
CA LEU A 87 11.79 1.96 0.32
C LEU A 87 11.86 0.45 0.57
N LYS A 88 12.91 -0.05 1.24
CA LYS A 88 13.07 -1.48 1.55
C LYS A 88 12.44 -1.90 2.88
N GLN A 89 12.03 -0.93 3.69
CA GLN A 89 11.37 -1.18 4.97
C GLN A 89 9.88 -1.50 4.76
N ASP A 90 9.25 -2.08 5.79
CA ASP A 90 7.82 -2.37 5.78
C ASP A 90 7.01 -1.09 5.66
N ASN A 91 6.00 -1.10 4.79
CA ASN A 91 5.08 0.03 4.55
C ASN A 91 5.80 1.38 4.45
N PRO A 92 6.75 1.55 3.52
CA PRO A 92 7.72 2.65 3.56
C PRO A 92 7.13 4.00 3.21
N ILE A 93 5.92 4.03 2.64
CA ILE A 93 5.28 5.25 2.12
C ILE A 93 3.92 5.50 2.77
N TYR A 94 3.52 6.77 2.76
CA TYR A 94 2.16 7.21 3.01
C TYR A 94 1.71 8.18 1.92
N LEU A 95 0.41 8.42 1.80
CA LEU A 95 -0.13 9.38 0.86
C LEU A 95 -0.44 10.71 1.55
N SER A 96 -0.19 11.81 0.84
CA SER A 96 -0.61 13.17 1.17
C SER A 96 -1.65 13.58 0.13
N VAL A 97 -2.92 13.64 0.54
CA VAL A 97 -4.07 13.76 -0.38
C VAL A 97 -4.87 15.02 -0.02
N PRO A 98 -5.23 15.86 -1.00
CA PRO A 98 -6.14 16.99 -0.76
C PRO A 98 -7.43 16.54 -0.08
N GLU A 99 -8.07 17.44 0.66
CA GLU A 99 -9.40 17.14 1.19
C GLU A 99 -10.40 16.91 0.07
N GLY A 100 -11.37 16.02 0.30
CA GLY A 100 -12.38 15.69 -0.70
C GLY A 100 -12.73 14.22 -0.74
N GLN A 101 -13.63 13.87 -1.66
CA GLN A 101 -14.01 12.50 -1.93
C GLN A 101 -13.02 11.89 -2.93
N HIS A 102 -12.42 10.78 -2.52
CA HIS A 102 -11.46 10.05 -3.35
C HIS A 102 -11.80 8.57 -3.40
N GLU A 103 -11.50 7.96 -4.55
CA GLU A 103 -11.40 6.53 -4.72
C GLU A 103 -9.98 6.11 -4.40
N LEU A 104 -9.81 5.15 -3.50
CA LEU A 104 -8.52 4.60 -3.11
C LEU A 104 -8.52 3.09 -3.28
N VAL A 105 -7.51 2.57 -3.96
CA VAL A 105 -7.27 1.14 -4.13
C VAL A 105 -5.98 0.79 -3.41
N VAL A 106 -6.06 -0.19 -2.50
CA VAL A 106 -4.94 -0.62 -1.66
C VAL A 106 -4.80 -2.12 -1.73
N ARG A 107 -3.58 -2.60 -1.94
CA ARG A 107 -3.20 -4.02 -1.89
C ARG A 107 -2.48 -4.33 -0.60
N PHE A 108 -2.98 -5.32 0.12
CA PHE A 108 -2.36 -5.87 1.32
C PHE A 108 -1.78 -7.25 1.02
N TYR A 109 -0.64 -7.57 1.60
CA TYR A 109 0.04 -8.85 1.43
C TYR A 109 0.14 -9.58 2.78
N PRO A 110 -0.96 -10.22 3.25
CA PRO A 110 -1.03 -10.81 4.59
C PRO A 110 -0.28 -12.14 4.72
N ILE A 111 -0.01 -12.83 3.61
CA ILE A 111 0.58 -14.17 3.62
C ILE A 111 1.91 -14.18 2.86
N SER A 112 1.93 -13.70 1.63
CA SER A 112 3.13 -13.68 0.78
C SER A 112 3.10 -12.46 -0.13
N LYS A 113 4.27 -12.10 -0.68
CA LYS A 113 4.42 -10.97 -1.61
C LYS A 113 3.74 -11.18 -2.97
N ASP A 114 3.34 -12.41 -3.27
CA ASP A 114 2.74 -12.78 -4.56
C ASP A 114 1.21 -12.82 -4.49
N LYS A 115 0.63 -12.74 -3.28
CA LYS A 115 -0.81 -12.88 -3.08
C LYS A 115 -1.39 -11.67 -2.36
N ALA A 116 -1.90 -10.74 -3.16
CA ALA A 116 -2.51 -9.51 -2.66
C ALA A 116 -3.99 -9.71 -2.32
N GLU A 117 -4.41 -9.03 -1.27
CA GLU A 117 -5.82 -8.80 -0.92
C GLU A 117 -6.14 -7.33 -1.21
N THR A 118 -6.99 -7.06 -2.20
CA THR A 118 -7.24 -5.70 -2.69
C THR A 118 -8.52 -5.13 -2.08
N LEU A 119 -8.40 -3.95 -1.49
CA LEU A 119 -9.52 -3.15 -0.99
C LEU A 119 -9.74 -1.95 -1.90
N HIS A 120 -10.98 -1.80 -2.39
CA HIS A 120 -11.47 -0.60 -3.07
C HIS A 120 -12.38 0.17 -2.12
N LEU A 121 -12.11 1.44 -1.91
CA LEU A 121 -12.98 2.28 -1.09
C LEU A 121 -13.12 3.70 -1.66
N PHE A 122 -14.32 4.25 -1.47
CA PHE A 122 -14.59 5.67 -1.64
C PHE A 122 -14.68 6.31 -0.26
N GLN A 123 -13.90 7.37 -0.04
CA GLN A 123 -13.82 8.04 1.25
C GLN A 123 -13.72 9.55 1.09
N GLN A 124 -14.49 10.26 1.93
CA GLN A 124 -14.32 11.69 2.15
C GLN A 124 -13.17 11.90 3.13
N PHE A 125 -12.02 12.32 2.63
CA PHE A 125 -10.88 12.69 3.47
C PHE A 125 -11.00 14.16 3.90
N LYS A 126 -10.73 14.44 5.17
CA LYS A 126 -10.77 15.79 5.74
C LYS A 126 -9.36 16.35 5.86
N ALA A 127 -9.24 17.67 5.63
CA ALA A 127 -7.98 18.39 5.80
C ALA A 127 -7.36 18.18 7.20
N ASN A 128 -6.04 18.14 7.25
CA ASN A 128 -5.25 18.01 8.48
C ASN A 128 -5.61 16.77 9.33
N LYS A 129 -6.15 15.71 8.71
CA LYS A 129 -6.48 14.46 9.40
C LYS A 129 -5.56 13.32 8.97
N ARG A 130 -5.24 12.49 9.97
CA ARG A 130 -4.49 11.26 9.75
C ARG A 130 -5.44 10.09 9.64
N TYR A 131 -5.30 9.32 8.56
CA TYR A 131 -6.03 8.10 8.31
C TYR A 131 -5.07 6.91 8.31
N THR A 132 -5.55 5.76 8.78
CA THR A 132 -4.77 4.52 8.74
C THR A 132 -5.68 3.38 8.28
N LEU A 133 -5.30 2.71 7.22
CA LEU A 133 -5.89 1.45 6.79
C LEU A 133 -5.13 0.32 7.47
N LYS A 134 -5.79 -0.37 8.42
CA LYS A 134 -5.17 -1.42 9.22
C LYS A 134 -5.81 -2.76 8.95
N MET A 135 -5.07 -3.68 8.33
CA MET A 135 -5.53 -5.05 8.13
C MET A 135 -5.32 -5.90 9.38
N PHE A 136 -6.25 -6.80 9.65
CA PHE A 136 -6.18 -7.78 10.74
C PHE A 136 -7.04 -9.01 10.43
N ARG A 137 -6.87 -10.09 11.21
CA ARG A 137 -7.77 -11.24 11.20
C ARG A 137 -8.75 -11.12 12.36
N ASP A 138 -10.06 -11.19 12.04
CA ASP A 138 -11.11 -11.11 13.04
C ASP A 138 -11.35 -12.46 13.69
N ARG A 139 -10.69 -12.71 14.81
CA ARG A 139 -10.79 -13.96 15.59
C ARG A 139 -12.12 -14.12 16.31
N ASN A 140 -12.89 -13.04 16.46
CA ASN A 140 -14.19 -13.05 17.14
C ASN A 140 -15.35 -13.44 16.22
N ALA A 141 -15.13 -13.40 14.90
CA ALA A 141 -16.14 -13.70 13.89
C ALA A 141 -16.25 -15.20 13.55
N ARG A 142 -15.82 -16.10 14.43
CA ARG A 142 -15.93 -17.54 14.20
C ARG A 142 -17.39 -17.93 14.04
N SER A 143 -17.69 -18.50 12.89
CA SER A 143 -19.03 -19.09 12.64
C SER A 143 -19.21 -20.33 13.53
N THR A 144 -20.39 -20.44 14.12
CA THR A 144 -20.82 -21.64 14.88
C THR A 144 -21.17 -22.83 13.97
N SER A 145 -21.11 -22.66 12.65
CA SER A 145 -21.39 -23.73 11.68
C SER A 145 -20.22 -24.73 11.61
N LEU A 146 -20.54 -26.02 11.66
CA LEU A 146 -19.57 -27.12 11.50
C LEU A 146 -18.83 -27.05 10.16
N LEU A 147 -19.48 -26.55 9.10
CA LEU A 147 -18.87 -26.35 7.78
C LEU A 147 -17.77 -25.30 7.78
N ASN A 148 -17.81 -24.36 8.72
CA ASN A 148 -16.83 -23.30 8.84
C ASN A 148 -15.82 -23.53 9.99
N ALA A 149 -15.87 -24.68 10.65
CA ALA A 149 -14.98 -24.98 11.78
C ALA A 149 -13.48 -24.95 11.41
N SER A 150 -13.16 -25.31 10.15
CA SER A 150 -11.80 -25.28 9.59
C SER A 150 -11.53 -24.04 8.73
N ALA A 151 -12.47 -23.13 8.57
CA ALA A 151 -12.27 -21.91 7.79
C ALA A 151 -11.30 -20.96 8.52
N PRO A 152 -10.39 -20.33 7.80
CA PRO A 152 -9.54 -19.31 8.41
C PRO A 152 -10.35 -18.10 8.88
N ASP A 153 -9.87 -17.45 9.96
CA ASP A 153 -10.50 -16.23 10.45
C ASP A 153 -10.60 -15.18 9.32
N PRO A 154 -11.74 -14.47 9.22
CA PRO A 154 -11.94 -13.46 8.19
C PRO A 154 -10.86 -12.39 8.20
N LEU A 155 -10.44 -11.96 7.02
CA LEU A 155 -9.58 -10.77 6.87
C LEU A 155 -10.44 -9.53 6.96
N CYS A 156 -10.05 -8.59 7.79
CA CYS A 156 -10.71 -7.30 7.94
C CYS A 156 -9.72 -6.16 7.77
N VAL A 157 -10.20 -5.02 7.28
CA VAL A 157 -9.47 -3.75 7.22
C VAL A 157 -10.29 -2.69 7.92
N ASP A 158 -9.72 -2.09 8.95
CA ASP A 158 -10.27 -0.91 9.59
C ASP A 158 -9.71 0.35 8.94
N LEU A 159 -10.59 1.29 8.60
CA LEU A 159 -10.22 2.67 8.33
C LEU A 159 -10.32 3.45 9.63
N LEU A 160 -9.18 3.91 10.12
CA LEU A 160 -9.08 4.75 11.31
C LEU A 160 -8.91 6.21 10.91
N GLN A 161 -9.54 7.12 11.63
CA GLN A 161 -9.25 8.55 11.62
C GLN A 161 -8.76 8.96 13.00
N GLU A 162 -7.55 9.51 13.12
CA GLU A 162 -6.95 9.88 14.41
C GLU A 162 -7.04 8.73 15.44
N GLN A 163 -6.74 7.49 15.03
CA GLN A 163 -6.81 6.26 15.83
C GLN A 163 -8.22 5.73 16.14
N LYS A 164 -9.29 6.46 15.83
CA LYS A 164 -10.67 5.98 15.98
C LYS A 164 -11.10 5.25 14.71
N VAL A 165 -11.61 4.03 14.85
CA VAL A 165 -12.20 3.29 13.73
C VAL A 165 -13.46 4.02 13.27
N ILE A 166 -13.51 4.36 11.98
CA ILE A 166 -14.65 5.06 11.37
C ILE A 166 -15.38 4.18 10.36
N ARG A 167 -14.70 3.18 9.77
CA ARG A 167 -15.29 2.17 8.86
C ARG A 167 -14.54 0.85 9.02
N ARG A 168 -15.24 -0.24 8.78
CA ARG A 168 -14.66 -1.60 8.77
C ARG A 168 -15.10 -2.34 7.53
N PHE A 169 -14.16 -2.99 6.86
CA PHE A 169 -14.38 -3.83 5.70
C PHE A 169 -13.88 -5.23 6.01
N CYS A 170 -14.72 -6.24 5.82
CA CYS A 170 -14.31 -7.63 6.06
C CYS A 170 -14.55 -8.48 4.83
N LYS A 171 -13.63 -9.39 4.58
CA LYS A 171 -13.69 -10.40 3.55
C LYS A 171 -14.00 -11.75 4.22
N PRO A 172 -15.25 -12.22 4.21
CA PRO A 172 -15.59 -13.53 4.76
C PRO A 172 -14.93 -14.61 3.90
N TYR A 173 -14.52 -15.71 4.54
CA TYR A 173 -14.07 -16.87 3.79
C TYR A 173 -15.26 -17.53 3.11
N ASN A 174 -15.18 -17.75 1.79
CA ASN A 174 -16.17 -18.50 1.05
C ASN A 174 -15.72 -19.96 0.92
N VAL A 175 -16.44 -20.88 1.57
CA VAL A 175 -16.10 -22.30 1.65
C VAL A 175 -16.24 -22.99 0.28
N ILE A 176 -17.11 -22.48 -0.61
CA ILE A 176 -17.43 -23.12 -1.89
C ILE A 176 -16.36 -22.83 -2.95
N ASN A 177 -15.98 -21.55 -3.11
CA ASN A 177 -15.09 -21.13 -4.20
C ASN A 177 -13.80 -20.41 -3.72
N GLY A 178 -13.68 -20.16 -2.41
CA GLY A 178 -12.55 -19.42 -1.84
C GLY A 178 -12.48 -17.93 -2.25
N ILE A 179 -13.44 -17.47 -3.05
CA ILE A 179 -13.49 -16.10 -3.57
C ILE A 179 -14.46 -15.29 -2.70
N ALA A 180 -13.97 -14.18 -2.18
CA ALA A 180 -14.80 -13.21 -1.48
C ALA A 180 -14.24 -11.81 -1.70
N GLU A 181 -15.09 -10.81 -1.56
CA GLU A 181 -14.71 -9.40 -1.62
C GLU A 181 -14.84 -8.77 -0.23
N PHE A 182 -14.15 -7.63 -0.05
CA PHE A 182 -14.32 -6.84 1.16
C PHE A 182 -15.70 -6.17 1.14
N VAL A 183 -16.49 -6.44 2.17
CA VAL A 183 -17.79 -5.83 2.37
C VAL A 183 -17.76 -4.99 3.64
N GLU A 184 -18.33 -3.79 3.56
CA GLU A 184 -18.40 -2.90 4.72
C GLU A 184 -19.31 -3.48 5.80
N LYS A 185 -18.83 -3.47 7.03
CA LYS A 185 -19.57 -3.89 8.22
C LYS A 185 -19.86 -2.70 9.13
N LYS A 186 -21.02 -2.71 9.77
CA LYS A 186 -21.30 -1.78 10.86
C LYS A 186 -20.31 -2.00 12.00
N ILE A 187 -19.82 -0.91 12.55
CA ILE A 187 -18.91 -0.86 13.70
C ILE A 187 -19.75 -0.76 14.97
#